data_05dd56709bac81b74deb7191f3c0d68a
#
_entry.id   05dd56709bac81b74deb7191f3c0d68a
#
_cell.length_a   1.000
_cell.length_b   1.000
_cell.length_c   1.000
_cell.angle_alpha   90.00
_cell.angle_beta   90.00
_cell.angle_gamma   90.00
#
_symmetry.space_group_name_H-M   'P 1'
#
loop_
_entity.id
_entity.type
_entity.pdbx_description
1 polymer ?
#
loop_
_entity_poly.entity_id
_entity_poly.type
_entity_poly.pdbx_seq_one_letter_code
_entity_poly.pdbx_strand_id
1 'polypeptide(L)'
;MMYMYKLMFLMTLIIGSLITISSKTWLGMWMGLELNLLSFIPMISMKNNSYSSESSIKYFIIQSIASSIFLMSIIMLMMKSKIMSESMLLNKSIYMMINTSMCLKLGAAPLHFWFPEIIEGMNWINSMILMTWQKLAPMIIMIYSMKSNMILYIMIIMSTYIGSIGGLNQISLRKMLAFSSINHMGWMFSSMLINEMIWLMYFLIYSLMTISIILIFNQMKIFLLKQMYSNYNNKMISFFISLNLLSLGGLPPFIGFLPKWIIIQNMSYNMMMMILFMIMMTLITLFFYIRIIYSNLLMKNNKMIFFKLNMNMKFNNKMNLSTYFSIFGLILYSIIMNFI
;
A
#
# COMPACT_ATOMS: atom_id res chain seq x y z
N MET A 1 13.48 -16.06 23.19
CA MET A 1 13.34 -14.63 23.55
C MET A 1 13.06 -13.72 22.37
N MET A 2 13.76 -13.83 21.23
CA MET A 2 13.53 -12.92 20.06
C MET A 2 12.11 -12.93 19.49
N TYR A 3 11.39 -14.03 19.58
CA TYR A 3 10.01 -14.13 19.05
C TYR A 3 8.97 -13.47 19.98
N MET A 4 9.18 -13.52 21.28
CA MET A 4 8.21 -12.98 22.25
C MET A 4 8.09 -11.46 22.20
N TYR A 5 9.22 -10.71 22.15
CA TYR A 5 9.15 -9.26 22.08
C TYR A 5 8.55 -8.77 20.75
N LYS A 6 8.82 -9.45 19.61
CA LYS A 6 8.20 -9.10 18.33
C LYS A 6 6.68 -9.30 18.34
N LEU A 7 6.22 -10.33 19.01
CA LEU A 7 4.80 -10.61 19.17
C LEU A 7 4.15 -9.54 20.04
N MET A 8 4.80 -9.11 21.12
CA MET A 8 4.33 -7.98 21.96
C MET A 8 4.19 -6.70 21.13
N PHE A 9 5.21 -6.34 20.33
CA PHE A 9 5.14 -5.14 19.47
C PHE A 9 4.10 -5.27 18.35
N LEU A 10 3.85 -6.46 17.87
CA LEU A 10 2.78 -6.69 16.90
C LEU A 10 1.40 -6.47 17.55
N MET A 11 1.20 -6.93 18.77
CA MET A 11 -0.04 -6.70 19.51
C MET A 11 -0.24 -5.21 19.81
N THR A 12 0.79 -4.49 20.27
CA THR A 12 0.69 -3.04 20.52
C THR A 12 0.43 -2.25 19.23
N LEU A 13 0.93 -2.70 18.09
CA LEU A 13 0.63 -2.14 16.78
C LEU A 13 -0.85 -2.28 16.41
N ILE A 14 -1.43 -3.46 16.64
CA ILE A 14 -2.87 -3.71 16.41
C ILE A 14 -3.70 -2.86 17.35
N ILE A 15 -3.38 -2.83 18.64
CA ILE A 15 -4.08 -2.02 19.64
C ILE A 15 -4.02 -0.54 19.27
N GLY A 16 -2.85 -0.02 18.86
CA GLY A 16 -2.70 1.37 18.42
C GLY A 16 -3.62 1.72 17.25
N SER A 17 -3.72 0.85 16.24
CA SER A 17 -4.63 1.06 15.11
C SER A 17 -6.11 0.97 15.52
N LEU A 18 -6.49 0.08 16.43
CA LEU A 18 -7.86 -0.01 16.93
C LEU A 18 -8.25 1.22 17.75
N ILE A 19 -7.33 1.76 18.57
CA ILE A 19 -7.55 3.01 19.32
C ILE A 19 -7.80 4.16 18.35
N THR A 20 -7.03 4.28 17.26
CA THR A 20 -7.25 5.34 16.26
C THR A 20 -8.64 5.26 15.62
N ILE A 21 -9.09 4.05 15.30
CA ILE A 21 -10.37 3.81 14.61
C ILE A 21 -11.55 4.06 15.55
N SER A 22 -11.44 3.63 16.81
CA SER A 22 -12.53 3.71 17.79
C SER A 22 -12.62 5.06 18.49
N SER A 23 -11.59 5.90 18.43
CA SER A 23 -11.55 7.16 19.17
C SER A 23 -12.45 8.22 18.53
N LYS A 24 -13.28 8.89 19.36
CA LYS A 24 -14.14 10.02 18.97
C LYS A 24 -13.42 11.37 19.00
N THR A 25 -12.28 11.44 19.69
CA THR A 25 -11.50 12.69 19.86
C THR A 25 -10.26 12.69 18.99
N TRP A 26 -9.93 13.84 18.41
CA TRP A 26 -8.73 14.00 17.61
C TRP A 26 -7.43 13.67 18.36
N LEU A 27 -7.36 14.00 19.65
CA LEU A 27 -6.25 13.63 20.53
C LEU A 27 -6.12 12.10 20.69
N GLY A 28 -7.22 11.38 20.82
CA GLY A 28 -7.24 9.91 20.88
C GLY A 28 -6.72 9.28 19.58
N MET A 29 -7.08 9.87 18.43
CA MET A 29 -6.54 9.45 17.13
C MET A 29 -5.02 9.66 17.06
N TRP A 30 -4.53 10.81 17.55
CA TRP A 30 -3.10 11.09 17.61
C TRP A 30 -2.36 10.09 18.50
N MET A 31 -2.85 9.82 19.71
CA MET A 31 -2.23 8.84 20.62
C MET A 31 -2.14 7.45 20.01
N GLY A 32 -3.18 7.00 19.33
CA GLY A 32 -3.18 5.70 18.67
C GLY A 32 -2.16 5.63 17.51
N LEU A 33 -1.98 6.72 16.74
CA LEU A 33 -0.96 6.80 15.71
C LEU A 33 0.48 6.80 16.28
N GLU A 34 0.71 7.42 17.44
CA GLU A 34 2.01 7.39 18.13
C GLU A 34 2.33 5.99 18.66
N LEU A 35 1.38 5.31 19.29
CA LEU A 35 1.55 3.92 19.70
C LEU A 35 1.91 3.01 18.51
N ASN A 36 1.26 3.24 17.38
CA ASN A 36 1.54 2.51 16.15
C ASN A 36 2.97 2.76 15.65
N LEU A 37 3.43 4.01 15.67
CA LEU A 37 4.79 4.40 15.31
C LEU A 37 5.83 3.72 16.21
N LEU A 38 5.68 3.86 17.53
CA LEU A 38 6.63 3.32 18.51
C LEU A 38 6.71 1.80 18.47
N SER A 39 5.60 1.12 18.18
CA SER A 39 5.55 -0.34 18.08
C SER A 39 6.21 -0.88 16.81
N PHE A 40 6.16 -0.14 15.71
CA PHE A 40 6.69 -0.62 14.44
C PHE A 40 8.21 -0.48 14.31
N ILE A 41 8.82 0.52 14.96
CA ILE A 41 10.28 0.74 14.92
C ILE A 41 11.09 -0.48 15.38
N PRO A 42 10.81 -1.11 16.53
CA PRO A 42 11.54 -2.31 16.95
C PRO A 42 11.30 -3.53 16.06
N MET A 43 10.19 -3.54 15.32
CA MET A 43 9.92 -4.62 14.35
C MET A 43 10.80 -4.48 13.10
N ILE A 44 11.10 -3.26 12.66
CA ILE A 44 11.96 -2.98 11.51
C ILE A 44 13.41 -3.31 11.84
N SER A 45 13.88 -2.83 12.99
CA SER A 45 15.28 -2.96 13.39
C SER A 45 15.69 -4.42 13.60
N MET A 46 16.72 -4.86 12.87
CA MET A 46 17.35 -6.17 13.05
C MET A 46 18.77 -5.99 13.53
N LYS A 47 19.16 -6.76 14.55
CA LYS A 47 20.44 -6.63 15.23
C LYS A 47 21.69 -6.72 14.34
N ASN A 48 21.60 -7.26 13.12
CA ASN A 48 22.76 -7.56 12.29
C ASN A 48 22.76 -6.94 10.89
N ASN A 49 21.80 -6.05 10.57
CA ASN A 49 21.70 -5.42 9.25
C ASN A 49 21.70 -3.89 9.34
N SER A 50 22.75 -3.24 8.83
CA SER A 50 22.85 -1.78 8.78
C SER A 50 21.72 -1.13 7.98
N TYR A 51 21.27 -1.74 6.88
CA TYR A 51 20.15 -1.24 6.09
C TYR A 51 18.82 -1.23 6.85
N SER A 52 18.59 -2.19 7.74
CA SER A 52 17.37 -2.20 8.55
C SER A 52 17.40 -1.17 9.68
N SER A 53 18.57 -0.85 10.24
CA SER A 53 18.72 0.22 11.23
C SER A 53 18.56 1.60 10.59
N GLU A 54 19.12 1.81 9.41
CA GLU A 54 18.94 3.04 8.64
C GLU A 54 17.47 3.27 8.28
N SER A 55 16.78 2.23 7.79
CA SER A 55 15.35 2.31 7.45
C SER A 55 14.49 2.60 8.69
N SER A 56 14.82 2.07 9.86
CA SER A 56 14.09 2.35 11.11
C SER A 56 14.24 3.80 11.56
N ILE A 57 15.44 4.39 11.43
CA ILE A 57 15.70 5.80 11.77
C ILE A 57 14.98 6.72 10.78
N LYS A 58 15.05 6.46 9.47
CA LYS A 58 14.32 7.23 8.45
C LYS A 58 12.80 7.19 8.72
N TYR A 59 12.27 6.03 9.03
CA TYR A 59 10.85 5.88 9.38
C TYR A 59 10.47 6.72 10.60
N PHE A 60 11.26 6.64 11.67
CA PHE A 60 11.02 7.41 12.89
C PHE A 60 11.00 8.92 12.64
N ILE A 61 12.01 9.46 11.95
CA ILE A 61 12.12 10.91 11.71
C ILE A 61 10.91 11.42 10.92
N ILE A 62 10.53 10.74 9.85
CA ILE A 62 9.44 11.20 8.98
C ILE A 62 8.08 11.09 9.67
N GLN A 63 7.86 9.99 10.37
CA GLN A 63 6.61 9.77 11.08
C GLN A 63 6.46 10.71 12.29
N SER A 64 7.55 11.08 12.97
CA SER A 64 7.52 12.05 14.06
C SER A 64 7.26 13.48 13.57
N ILE A 65 7.81 13.88 12.41
CA ILE A 65 7.45 15.14 11.76
C ILE A 65 5.97 15.14 11.38
N ALA A 66 5.47 14.07 10.80
CA ALA A 66 4.06 13.98 10.44
C ALA A 66 3.13 14.06 11.66
N SER A 67 3.52 13.42 12.77
CA SER A 67 2.73 13.47 14.02
C SER A 67 2.76 14.84 14.70
N SER A 68 3.87 15.57 14.63
CA SER A 68 3.96 16.93 15.16
C SER A 68 3.08 17.92 14.36
N ILE A 69 3.05 17.80 13.02
CA ILE A 69 2.15 18.59 12.18
C ILE A 69 0.68 18.27 12.48
N PHE A 70 0.37 16.98 12.68
CA PHE A 70 -0.99 16.56 13.05
C PHE A 70 -1.41 17.10 14.42
N LEU A 71 -0.56 17.00 15.43
CA LEU A 71 -0.83 17.56 16.76
C LEU A 71 -1.04 19.08 16.69
N MET A 72 -0.18 19.79 15.95
CA MET A 72 -0.34 21.24 15.75
C MET A 72 -1.69 21.59 15.13
N SER A 73 -2.12 20.85 14.13
CA SER A 73 -3.42 21.06 13.50
C SER A 73 -4.60 20.81 14.45
N ILE A 74 -4.49 19.82 15.36
CA ILE A 74 -5.49 19.53 16.40
C ILE A 74 -5.58 20.69 17.40
N ILE A 75 -4.44 21.20 17.87
CA ILE A 75 -4.39 22.33 18.81
C ILE A 75 -5.07 23.57 18.18
N MET A 76 -4.78 23.85 16.90
CA MET A 76 -5.42 24.92 16.15
C MET A 76 -6.95 24.73 16.06
N LEU A 77 -7.43 23.51 15.85
CA LEU A 77 -8.87 23.21 15.88
C LEU A 77 -9.49 23.47 17.25
N MET A 78 -8.82 23.05 18.33
CA MET A 78 -9.31 23.25 19.69
C MET A 78 -9.34 24.71 20.11
N MET A 79 -8.31 25.48 19.77
CA MET A 79 -8.26 26.92 20.03
C MET A 79 -9.42 27.63 19.33
N LYS A 80 -9.71 27.25 18.11
CA LYS A 80 -10.76 27.87 17.32
C LYS A 80 -12.16 27.54 17.80
N SER A 81 -12.42 26.34 18.29
CA SER A 81 -13.73 25.96 18.86
C SER A 81 -14.11 26.81 20.09
N LYS A 82 -13.13 27.44 20.75
CA LYS A 82 -13.35 28.36 21.87
C LYS A 82 -13.59 29.83 21.43
N ILE A 83 -13.17 30.21 20.24
CA ILE A 83 -13.28 31.56 19.71
C ILE A 83 -14.42 31.57 18.69
N MET A 84 -15.56 32.14 19.03
CA MET A 84 -16.81 32.15 18.22
C MET A 84 -16.74 32.92 16.89
N SER A 85 -15.60 33.26 16.33
CA SER A 85 -15.50 33.95 15.05
C SER A 85 -15.29 32.93 13.92
N GLU A 86 -16.35 32.65 13.21
CA GLU A 86 -16.45 31.75 12.07
C GLU A 86 -15.80 32.32 10.80
N SER A 87 -14.54 32.13 10.59
CA SER A 87 -14.04 32.20 9.24
C SER A 87 -13.96 30.77 8.65
N MET A 88 -14.85 30.42 7.72
CA MET A 88 -14.87 29.15 6.97
C MET A 88 -13.50 28.83 6.33
N LEU A 89 -12.76 29.87 5.93
CA LEU A 89 -11.43 29.78 5.33
C LEU A 89 -10.38 29.18 6.28
N LEU A 90 -10.39 29.57 7.56
CA LEU A 90 -9.45 29.02 8.55
C LEU A 90 -9.74 27.53 8.85
N ASN A 91 -11.01 27.11 8.81
CA ASN A 91 -11.35 25.70 8.96
C ASN A 91 -10.77 24.89 7.79
N LYS A 92 -10.89 25.41 6.57
CA LYS A 92 -10.36 24.75 5.38
C LYS A 92 -8.83 24.58 5.45
N SER A 93 -8.08 25.60 5.89
CA SER A 93 -6.62 25.50 6.03
C SER A 93 -6.18 24.49 7.09
N ILE A 94 -6.88 24.38 8.21
CA ILE A 94 -6.55 23.40 9.26
C ILE A 94 -6.82 21.97 8.77
N TYR A 95 -7.94 21.71 8.08
CA TYR A 95 -8.20 20.40 7.46
C TYR A 95 -7.17 20.09 6.36
N MET A 96 -6.66 21.08 5.65
CA MET A 96 -5.54 20.89 4.73
C MET A 96 -4.28 20.40 5.45
N MET A 97 -3.93 20.98 6.62
CA MET A 97 -2.79 20.53 7.43
C MET A 97 -2.98 19.09 7.94
N ILE A 98 -4.19 18.71 8.35
CA ILE A 98 -4.50 17.33 8.73
C ILE A 98 -4.25 16.40 7.56
N ASN A 99 -4.80 16.69 6.40
CA ASN A 99 -4.67 15.85 5.21
C ASN A 99 -3.21 15.73 4.75
N THR A 100 -2.43 16.81 4.77
CA THR A 100 -0.99 16.74 4.43
C THR A 100 -0.19 15.91 5.41
N SER A 101 -0.49 15.98 6.72
CA SER A 101 0.16 15.14 7.73
C SER A 101 -0.17 13.66 7.55
N MET A 102 -1.42 13.31 7.18
CA MET A 102 -1.81 11.94 6.88
C MET A 102 -1.16 11.44 5.59
N CYS A 103 -1.03 12.29 4.56
CA CYS A 103 -0.30 11.95 3.34
C CYS A 103 1.18 11.68 3.60
N LEU A 104 1.81 12.44 4.49
CA LEU A 104 3.17 12.13 4.96
C LEU A 104 3.22 10.74 5.60
N LYS A 105 2.28 10.40 6.49
CA LYS A 105 2.24 9.10 7.16
C LYS A 105 2.01 7.94 6.18
N LEU A 106 1.21 8.14 5.15
CA LEU A 106 0.93 7.13 4.11
C LEU A 106 2.08 6.97 3.11
N GLY A 107 2.92 7.98 2.96
CA GLY A 107 3.87 8.05 1.87
C GLY A 107 3.21 8.27 0.52
N ALA A 108 2.11 9.04 0.50
CA ALA A 108 1.43 9.40 -0.75
C ALA A 108 2.19 10.52 -1.46
N ALA A 109 2.15 10.55 -2.79
CA ALA A 109 2.76 11.64 -3.55
C ALA A 109 1.98 12.95 -3.34
N PRO A 110 2.70 14.09 -3.20
CA PRO A 110 4.11 14.32 -3.51
C PRO A 110 5.11 13.93 -2.40
N LEU A 111 4.67 13.60 -1.19
CA LEU A 111 5.51 13.35 0.00
C LEU A 111 5.97 11.88 0.13
N HIS A 112 6.23 11.21 -1.00
CA HIS A 112 6.43 9.77 -1.10
C HIS A 112 7.87 9.29 -1.00
N PHE A 113 8.89 10.15 -1.10
CA PHE A 113 10.30 9.77 -1.29
C PHE A 113 10.81 8.75 -0.28
N TRP A 114 10.38 8.87 0.95
CA TRP A 114 10.79 8.00 2.05
C TRP A 114 10.29 6.56 1.91
N PHE A 115 9.11 6.37 1.31
CA PHE A 115 8.42 5.09 1.30
C PHE A 115 9.16 4.00 0.50
N PRO A 116 9.62 4.23 -0.76
CA PRO A 116 10.41 3.25 -1.49
C PRO A 116 11.78 2.96 -0.86
N GLU A 117 12.42 3.98 -0.25
CA GLU A 117 13.74 3.82 0.38
C GLU A 117 13.64 2.92 1.64
N ILE A 118 12.66 3.17 2.48
CA ILE A 118 12.47 2.40 3.70
C ILE A 118 12.10 0.94 3.39
N ILE A 119 11.25 0.71 2.41
CA ILE A 119 10.85 -0.64 1.99
C ILE A 119 12.04 -1.44 1.48
N GLU A 120 13.00 -0.80 0.82
CA GLU A 120 14.21 -1.49 0.36
C GLU A 120 15.08 -2.03 1.51
N GLY A 121 15.14 -1.32 2.64
CA GLY A 121 15.87 -1.76 3.83
C GLY A 121 15.16 -2.81 4.69
N MET A 122 13.86 -3.03 4.47
CA MET A 122 13.04 -3.94 5.29
C MET A 122 13.01 -5.38 4.76
N ASN A 123 12.67 -6.32 5.65
CA ASN A 123 12.28 -7.68 5.26
C ASN A 123 10.89 -7.70 4.65
N TRP A 124 10.57 -8.74 3.87
CA TRP A 124 9.28 -8.92 3.21
C TRP A 124 8.07 -8.89 4.15
N ILE A 125 8.16 -9.46 5.35
CA ILE A 125 7.07 -9.46 6.34
C ILE A 125 6.79 -8.04 6.85
N ASN A 126 7.84 -7.29 7.17
CA ASN A 126 7.69 -5.89 7.63
C ASN A 126 7.20 -4.98 6.50
N SER A 127 7.68 -5.20 5.27
CA SER A 127 7.17 -4.47 4.10
C SER A 127 5.69 -4.76 3.84
N MET A 128 5.23 -6.00 4.08
CA MET A 128 3.81 -6.37 3.99
C MET A 128 2.98 -5.57 5.00
N ILE A 129 3.41 -5.50 6.26
CA ILE A 129 2.70 -4.74 7.30
C ILE A 129 2.64 -3.26 6.95
N LEU A 130 3.73 -2.69 6.44
CA LEU A 130 3.79 -1.29 6.03
C LEU A 130 2.89 -0.99 4.83
N MET A 131 2.84 -1.88 3.84
CA MET A 131 1.99 -1.68 2.65
C MET A 131 0.51 -1.91 2.91
N THR A 132 0.13 -2.66 3.95
CA THR A 132 -1.26 -3.01 4.26
C THR A 132 -1.74 -2.38 5.55
N TRP A 133 -1.30 -2.87 6.69
CA TRP A 133 -1.82 -2.53 8.01
C TRP A 133 -1.60 -1.05 8.39
N GLN A 134 -0.40 -0.53 8.13
CA GLN A 134 -0.03 0.84 8.46
C GLN A 134 -0.82 1.91 7.67
N LYS A 135 -1.44 1.52 6.57
CA LYS A 135 -2.28 2.43 5.78
C LYS A 135 -3.68 2.62 6.36
N LEU A 136 -4.19 1.69 7.17
CA LEU A 136 -5.57 1.73 7.68
C LEU A 136 -5.87 2.99 8.49
N ALA A 137 -5.13 3.21 9.56
CA ALA A 137 -5.40 4.30 10.50
C ALA A 137 -5.32 5.70 9.83
N PRO A 138 -4.27 6.06 9.05
CA PRO A 138 -4.23 7.35 8.39
C PRO A 138 -5.32 7.53 7.33
N MET A 139 -5.71 6.48 6.61
CA MET A 139 -6.79 6.54 5.61
C MET A 139 -8.13 6.85 6.26
N ILE A 140 -8.47 6.21 7.40
CA ILE A 140 -9.71 6.46 8.12
C ILE A 140 -9.76 7.89 8.65
N ILE A 141 -8.65 8.41 9.18
CA ILE A 141 -8.58 9.81 9.63
C ILE A 141 -8.80 10.77 8.46
N MET A 142 -8.26 10.46 7.28
CA MET A 142 -8.51 11.26 6.08
C MET A 142 -9.99 11.28 5.70
N ILE A 143 -10.71 10.18 5.82
CA ILE A 143 -12.16 10.14 5.56
C ILE A 143 -12.90 11.13 6.46
N TYR A 144 -12.56 11.20 7.74
CA TYR A 144 -13.18 12.17 8.66
C TYR A 144 -12.80 13.64 8.37
N SER A 145 -11.64 13.87 7.76
CA SER A 145 -11.12 15.22 7.46
C SER A 145 -11.43 15.72 6.03
N MET A 146 -12.22 15.00 5.26
CA MET A 146 -12.46 15.24 3.82
C MET A 146 -13.21 16.54 3.44
N LYS A 147 -13.16 17.59 4.25
CA LYS A 147 -13.79 18.87 3.94
C LYS A 147 -13.09 19.70 2.86
N SER A 148 -11.87 19.33 2.44
CA SER A 148 -11.09 20.06 1.43
C SER A 148 -10.78 19.18 0.22
N ASN A 149 -11.63 19.22 -0.79
CA ASN A 149 -11.50 18.39 -1.99
C ASN A 149 -10.26 18.68 -2.84
N MET A 150 -9.74 19.93 -2.82
CA MET A 150 -8.61 20.35 -3.68
C MET A 150 -7.32 19.53 -3.42
N ILE A 151 -6.97 19.32 -2.15
CA ILE A 151 -5.77 18.52 -1.83
C ILE A 151 -5.94 17.08 -2.32
N LEU A 152 -7.11 16.50 -2.15
CA LEU A 152 -7.38 15.14 -2.60
C LEU A 152 -7.19 14.99 -4.10
N TYR A 153 -7.65 15.95 -4.91
CA TYR A 153 -7.42 15.92 -6.36
C TYR A 153 -5.94 15.94 -6.71
N ILE A 154 -5.17 16.81 -6.05
CA ILE A 154 -3.72 16.87 -6.24
C ILE A 154 -3.08 15.53 -5.84
N MET A 155 -3.48 14.95 -4.71
CA MET A 155 -2.96 13.67 -4.24
C MET A 155 -3.30 12.51 -5.18
N ILE A 156 -4.49 12.48 -5.78
CA ILE A 156 -4.90 11.46 -6.74
C ILE A 156 -4.02 11.55 -8.00
N ILE A 157 -3.89 12.74 -8.57
CA ILE A 157 -3.12 12.94 -9.80
C ILE A 157 -1.65 12.63 -9.55
N MET A 158 -1.05 13.18 -8.50
CA MET A 158 0.37 13.01 -8.20
C MET A 158 0.71 11.56 -7.82
N SER A 159 -0.14 10.88 -7.03
CA SER A 159 0.13 9.50 -6.64
C SER A 159 0.01 8.51 -7.80
N THR A 160 -0.95 8.71 -8.71
CA THR A 160 -1.05 7.88 -9.92
C THR A 160 0.10 8.15 -10.89
N TYR A 161 0.50 9.40 -11.06
CA TYR A 161 1.62 9.81 -11.93
C TYR A 161 2.95 9.25 -11.44
N ILE A 162 3.32 9.57 -10.20
CA ILE A 162 4.61 9.16 -9.62
C ILE A 162 4.67 7.64 -9.41
N GLY A 163 3.57 7.03 -8.98
CA GLY A 163 3.49 5.59 -8.81
C GLY A 163 3.70 4.82 -10.11
N SER A 164 3.24 5.37 -11.24
CA SER A 164 3.41 4.74 -12.56
C SER A 164 4.81 4.94 -13.12
N ILE A 165 5.30 6.17 -13.17
CA ILE A 165 6.60 6.48 -13.80
C ILE A 165 7.76 6.01 -12.91
N GLY A 166 7.67 6.20 -11.59
CA GLY A 166 8.71 5.80 -10.65
C GLY A 166 9.00 4.30 -10.65
N GLY A 167 8.01 3.47 -10.99
CA GLY A 167 8.17 2.02 -11.08
C GLY A 167 8.92 1.52 -12.31
N LEU A 168 8.99 2.29 -13.40
CA LEU A 168 9.53 1.83 -14.70
C LEU A 168 10.99 1.39 -14.63
N ASN A 169 11.85 2.13 -13.93
CA ASN A 169 13.30 1.90 -13.94
C ASN A 169 13.82 1.15 -12.69
N GLN A 170 12.94 0.61 -11.87
CA GLN A 170 13.35 -0.06 -10.64
C GLN A 170 13.86 -1.48 -10.90
N ILE A 171 15.00 -1.80 -10.29
CA ILE A 171 15.64 -3.13 -10.36
C ILE A 171 15.21 -3.98 -9.16
N SER A 172 14.94 -3.36 -8.01
CA SER A 172 14.50 -4.05 -6.80
C SER A 172 12.97 -4.25 -6.80
N LEU A 173 12.54 -5.50 -6.55
CA LEU A 173 11.12 -5.86 -6.47
C LEU A 173 10.41 -5.11 -5.34
N ARG A 174 11.12 -4.84 -4.24
CA ARG A 174 10.58 -4.10 -3.11
C ARG A 174 10.21 -2.67 -3.49
N LYS A 175 11.09 -1.93 -4.17
CA LYS A 175 10.78 -0.58 -4.68
C LYS A 175 9.68 -0.60 -5.72
N MET A 176 9.69 -1.59 -6.60
CA MET A 176 8.64 -1.72 -7.62
C MET A 176 7.25 -1.89 -6.98
N LEU A 177 7.11 -2.78 -5.97
CA LEU A 177 5.86 -2.91 -5.22
C LEU A 177 5.52 -1.66 -4.40
N ALA A 178 6.51 -0.92 -3.93
CA ALA A 178 6.30 0.38 -3.29
C ALA A 178 5.66 1.38 -4.24
N PHE A 179 6.21 1.57 -5.44
CA PHE A 179 5.64 2.47 -6.44
C PHE A 179 4.26 2.03 -6.94
N SER A 180 4.04 0.72 -7.09
CA SER A 180 2.70 0.22 -7.40
C SER A 180 1.71 0.50 -6.28
N SER A 181 2.13 0.40 -5.01
CA SER A 181 1.28 0.73 -3.87
C SER A 181 0.95 2.23 -3.79
N ILE A 182 1.86 3.12 -4.25
CA ILE A 182 1.61 4.56 -4.39
C ILE A 182 0.54 4.80 -5.47
N ASN A 183 0.60 4.10 -6.61
CA ASN A 183 -0.45 4.17 -7.61
C ASN A 183 -1.81 3.70 -7.07
N HIS A 184 -1.84 2.59 -6.35
CA HIS A 184 -3.07 2.12 -5.71
C HIS A 184 -3.62 3.09 -4.66
N MET A 185 -2.76 3.86 -3.96
CA MET A 185 -3.23 4.94 -3.08
C MET A 185 -3.99 6.02 -3.86
N GLY A 186 -3.57 6.37 -5.07
CA GLY A 186 -4.32 7.28 -5.92
C GLY A 186 -5.75 6.80 -6.21
N TRP A 187 -5.92 5.51 -6.49
CA TRP A 187 -7.24 4.90 -6.66
C TRP A 187 -8.03 4.82 -5.34
N MET A 188 -7.38 4.58 -4.22
CA MET A 188 -8.04 4.61 -2.91
C MET A 188 -8.52 6.02 -2.55
N PHE A 189 -7.76 7.07 -2.83
CA PHE A 189 -8.20 8.44 -2.63
C PHE A 189 -9.39 8.81 -3.53
N SER A 190 -9.39 8.35 -4.78
CA SER A 190 -10.55 8.55 -5.66
C SER A 190 -11.81 7.82 -5.17
N SER A 191 -11.67 6.62 -4.60
CA SER A 191 -12.79 5.89 -4.00
C SER A 191 -13.37 6.59 -2.77
N MET A 192 -12.53 7.26 -1.97
CA MET A 192 -12.98 8.06 -0.83
C MET A 192 -13.85 9.25 -1.24
N LEU A 193 -13.63 9.84 -2.43
CA LEU A 193 -14.48 10.92 -2.95
C LEU A 193 -15.89 10.46 -3.29
N ILE A 194 -16.07 9.16 -3.57
CA ILE A 194 -17.37 8.60 -3.95
C ILE A 194 -18.12 8.13 -2.72
N ASN A 195 -17.55 7.14 -1.99
CA ASN A 195 -18.18 6.55 -0.82
C ASN A 195 -17.14 5.78 0.02
N GLU A 196 -17.33 5.79 1.35
CA GLU A 196 -16.49 5.07 2.30
C GLU A 196 -16.51 3.54 2.07
N MET A 197 -17.66 2.99 1.68
CA MET A 197 -17.80 1.55 1.41
C MET A 197 -16.98 1.11 0.19
N ILE A 198 -16.92 1.94 -0.86
CA ILE A 198 -16.12 1.64 -2.06
C ILE A 198 -14.64 1.66 -1.71
N TRP A 199 -14.21 2.61 -0.87
CA TRP A 199 -12.84 2.65 -0.35
C TRP A 199 -12.50 1.37 0.42
N LEU A 200 -13.36 0.93 1.32
CA LEU A 200 -13.14 -0.26 2.14
C LEU A 200 -13.03 -1.52 1.26
N MET A 201 -13.90 -1.67 0.28
CA MET A 201 -13.84 -2.75 -0.72
C MET A 201 -12.50 -2.73 -1.49
N TYR A 202 -12.09 -1.54 -1.95
CA TYR A 202 -10.81 -1.38 -2.65
C TYR A 202 -9.64 -1.79 -1.77
N PHE A 203 -9.61 -1.31 -0.53
CA PHE A 203 -8.54 -1.59 0.41
C PHE A 203 -8.43 -3.09 0.73
N LEU A 204 -9.54 -3.78 0.95
CA LEU A 204 -9.57 -5.23 1.20
C LEU A 204 -9.00 -6.01 0.03
N ILE A 205 -9.44 -5.72 -1.19
CA ILE A 205 -8.94 -6.39 -2.40
C ILE A 205 -7.45 -6.11 -2.60
N TYR A 206 -7.02 -4.85 -2.44
CA TYR A 206 -5.62 -4.46 -2.52
C TYR A 206 -4.76 -5.22 -1.49
N SER A 207 -5.21 -5.30 -0.23
CA SER A 207 -4.47 -5.99 0.83
C SER A 207 -4.33 -7.48 0.55
N LEU A 208 -5.37 -8.13 0.05
CA LEU A 208 -5.32 -9.54 -0.34
C LEU A 208 -4.30 -9.80 -1.47
N MET A 209 -4.30 -8.96 -2.51
CA MET A 209 -3.35 -9.08 -3.63
C MET A 209 -1.91 -8.84 -3.18
N THR A 210 -1.66 -7.81 -2.38
CA THR A 210 -0.30 -7.51 -1.88
C THR A 210 0.23 -8.59 -0.95
N ILE A 211 -0.60 -9.11 -0.04
CA ILE A 211 -0.24 -10.21 0.86
C ILE A 211 0.14 -11.46 0.05
N SER A 212 -0.65 -11.83 -0.95
CA SER A 212 -0.39 -13.02 -1.77
C SER A 212 0.98 -12.96 -2.46
N ILE A 213 1.33 -11.83 -3.07
CA ILE A 213 2.61 -11.66 -3.77
C ILE A 213 3.79 -11.64 -2.80
N ILE A 214 3.67 -10.89 -1.70
CA ILE A 214 4.76 -10.76 -0.73
C ILE A 214 5.06 -12.09 -0.04
N LEU A 215 4.05 -12.90 0.24
CA LEU A 215 4.26 -14.25 0.79
C LEU A 215 5.07 -15.13 -0.16
N ILE A 216 4.80 -15.08 -1.46
CA ILE A 216 5.56 -15.82 -2.47
C ILE A 216 7.02 -15.32 -2.51
N PHE A 217 7.24 -14.01 -2.59
CA PHE A 217 8.59 -13.45 -2.62
C PHE A 217 9.39 -13.71 -1.34
N ASN A 218 8.73 -13.71 -0.18
CA ASN A 218 9.36 -14.03 1.09
C ASN A 218 9.82 -15.50 1.16
N GLN A 219 9.01 -16.43 0.68
CA GLN A 219 9.39 -17.85 0.65
C GLN A 219 10.53 -18.14 -0.32
N MET A 220 10.47 -17.51 -1.50
CA MET A 220 11.51 -17.66 -2.53
C MET A 220 12.77 -16.84 -2.20
N LYS A 221 12.73 -15.96 -1.18
CA LYS A 221 13.82 -15.02 -0.83
C LYS A 221 14.31 -14.20 -2.03
N ILE A 222 13.40 -13.78 -2.89
CA ILE A 222 13.70 -13.01 -4.09
C ILE A 222 13.57 -11.52 -3.75
N PHE A 223 14.63 -10.74 -3.99
CA PHE A 223 14.66 -9.30 -3.75
C PHE A 223 14.88 -8.49 -5.03
N LEU A 224 15.60 -9.05 -6.00
CA LEU A 224 15.95 -8.41 -7.26
C LEU A 224 15.27 -9.10 -8.44
N LEU A 225 14.98 -8.34 -9.50
CA LEU A 225 14.43 -8.88 -10.75
C LEU A 225 15.30 -10.00 -11.33
N LYS A 226 16.64 -9.84 -11.28
CA LYS A 226 17.58 -10.86 -11.78
C LYS A 226 17.44 -12.21 -11.08
N GLN A 227 17.09 -12.21 -9.78
CA GLN A 227 16.89 -13.44 -9.01
C GLN A 227 15.61 -14.20 -9.42
N MET A 228 14.63 -13.49 -9.97
CA MET A 228 13.45 -14.14 -10.54
C MET A 228 13.82 -15.02 -11.74
N TYR A 229 14.80 -14.62 -12.52
CA TYR A 229 15.23 -15.36 -13.71
C TYR A 229 16.06 -16.60 -13.40
N SER A 230 16.73 -16.64 -12.26
CA SER A 230 17.58 -17.77 -11.86
C SER A 230 16.83 -18.90 -11.15
N ASN A 231 15.67 -18.64 -10.54
CA ASN A 231 14.92 -19.57 -9.71
C ASN A 231 13.92 -20.46 -10.48
N TYR A 232 14.24 -20.86 -11.70
CA TYR A 232 13.35 -21.54 -12.66
C TYR A 232 12.96 -23.00 -12.38
N ASN A 233 13.37 -23.59 -11.28
CA ASN A 233 13.12 -25.01 -11.05
C ASN A 233 11.63 -25.37 -10.89
N ASN A 234 10.77 -24.41 -10.51
CA ASN A 234 9.34 -24.66 -10.32
C ASN A 234 8.49 -23.76 -11.26
N LYS A 235 8.16 -24.30 -12.44
CA LYS A 235 7.30 -23.61 -13.43
C LYS A 235 5.97 -23.13 -12.86
N MET A 236 5.38 -23.88 -11.92
CA MET A 236 4.13 -23.52 -11.24
C MET A 236 4.26 -22.23 -10.43
N ILE A 237 5.37 -22.03 -9.71
CA ILE A 237 5.57 -20.82 -8.89
C ILE A 237 5.71 -19.60 -9.79
N SER A 238 6.49 -19.69 -10.87
CA SER A 238 6.64 -18.58 -11.82
C SER A 238 5.31 -18.22 -12.48
N PHE A 239 4.47 -19.20 -12.74
CA PHE A 239 3.11 -19.00 -13.26
C PHE A 239 2.22 -18.28 -12.24
N PHE A 240 2.21 -18.70 -10.98
CA PHE A 240 1.43 -18.01 -9.92
C PHE A 240 1.91 -16.58 -9.67
N ILE A 241 3.23 -16.33 -9.70
CA ILE A 241 3.75 -14.96 -9.58
C ILE A 241 3.23 -14.10 -10.75
N SER A 242 3.27 -14.62 -11.97
CA SER A 242 2.79 -13.89 -13.15
C SER A 242 1.31 -13.55 -13.06
N LEU A 243 0.45 -14.48 -12.62
CA LEU A 243 -0.97 -14.26 -12.44
C LEU A 243 -1.27 -13.22 -11.34
N ASN A 244 -0.55 -13.28 -10.21
CA ASN A 244 -0.71 -12.30 -9.14
C ASN A 244 -0.23 -10.89 -9.54
N LEU A 245 0.82 -10.76 -10.34
CA LEU A 245 1.24 -9.46 -10.89
C LEU A 245 0.20 -8.90 -11.88
N LEU A 246 -0.42 -9.75 -12.71
CA LEU A 246 -1.50 -9.34 -13.59
C LEU A 246 -2.75 -8.92 -12.81
N SER A 247 -3.05 -9.58 -11.71
CA SER A 247 -4.15 -9.20 -10.83
C SER A 247 -3.92 -7.83 -10.18
N LEU A 248 -2.70 -7.52 -9.73
CA LEU A 248 -2.34 -6.16 -9.27
C LEU A 248 -2.46 -5.14 -10.42
N GLY A 249 -2.06 -5.49 -11.64
CA GLY A 249 -2.25 -4.64 -12.81
C GLY A 249 -3.72 -4.29 -13.07
N GLY A 250 -4.64 -5.16 -12.63
CA GLY A 250 -6.09 -4.97 -12.80
C GLY A 250 -6.57 -5.35 -14.19
N LEU A 251 -6.12 -6.48 -14.74
CA LEU A 251 -6.67 -7.02 -15.97
C LEU A 251 -8.06 -7.64 -15.72
N PRO A 252 -8.98 -7.58 -16.71
CA PRO A 252 -10.37 -7.98 -16.56
C PRO A 252 -10.64 -9.39 -16.00
N PRO A 253 -9.81 -10.44 -16.26
CA PRO A 253 -10.10 -11.76 -15.69
C PRO A 253 -9.82 -11.86 -14.18
N PHE A 254 -9.14 -10.88 -13.57
CA PHE A 254 -8.70 -10.95 -12.19
C PHE A 254 -9.44 -10.00 -11.26
N ILE A 255 -9.46 -10.34 -9.96
CA ILE A 255 -10.17 -9.57 -8.92
C ILE A 255 -9.72 -8.10 -8.84
N GLY A 256 -8.47 -7.79 -9.18
CA GLY A 256 -7.94 -6.42 -9.15
C GLY A 256 -8.60 -5.44 -10.12
N PHE A 257 -9.29 -5.94 -11.13
CA PHE A 257 -10.08 -5.11 -12.05
C PHE A 257 -11.35 -4.55 -11.39
N LEU A 258 -11.99 -5.34 -10.56
CA LEU A 258 -13.30 -5.03 -9.97
C LEU A 258 -13.33 -3.66 -9.26
N PRO A 259 -12.42 -3.34 -8.30
CA PRO A 259 -12.48 -2.07 -7.60
C PRO A 259 -12.21 -0.87 -8.51
N LYS A 260 -11.34 -1.03 -9.52
CA LYS A 260 -11.08 0.01 -10.51
C LYS A 260 -12.31 0.27 -11.37
N TRP A 261 -12.98 -0.78 -11.80
CA TRP A 261 -14.21 -0.68 -12.61
C TRP A 261 -15.32 0.07 -11.87
N ILE A 262 -15.57 -0.26 -10.60
CA ILE A 262 -16.59 0.42 -9.79
C ILE A 262 -16.28 1.93 -9.66
N ILE A 263 -15.01 2.29 -9.47
CA ILE A 263 -14.60 3.69 -9.38
C ILE A 263 -14.82 4.41 -10.71
N ILE A 264 -14.42 3.79 -11.82
CA ILE A 264 -14.60 4.35 -13.16
C ILE A 264 -16.07 4.61 -13.44
N GLN A 265 -16.94 3.64 -13.14
CA GLN A 265 -18.37 3.75 -13.38
C GLN A 265 -18.98 4.92 -12.57
N ASN A 266 -18.65 5.05 -11.30
CA ASN A 266 -19.22 6.09 -10.44
C ASN A 266 -18.67 7.50 -10.71
N MET A 267 -17.39 7.63 -11.06
CA MET A 267 -16.76 8.93 -11.31
C MET A 267 -16.95 9.43 -12.75
N SER A 268 -17.31 8.56 -13.71
CA SER A 268 -17.43 8.93 -15.14
C SER A 268 -18.40 10.07 -15.38
N TYR A 269 -19.44 10.21 -14.57
CA TYR A 269 -20.44 11.28 -14.70
C TYR A 269 -19.92 12.67 -14.28
N ASN A 270 -19.02 12.73 -13.27
CA ASN A 270 -18.66 14.01 -12.66
C ASN A 270 -17.22 14.47 -13.00
N MET A 271 -16.30 13.55 -13.28
CA MET A 271 -14.84 13.85 -13.36
C MET A 271 -14.13 13.04 -14.44
N MET A 272 -14.65 13.08 -15.66
CA MET A 272 -14.16 12.24 -16.76
C MET A 272 -12.67 12.44 -17.08
N MET A 273 -12.17 13.68 -17.09
CA MET A 273 -10.76 14.00 -17.39
C MET A 273 -9.79 13.37 -16.37
N MET A 274 -10.18 13.39 -15.09
CA MET A 274 -9.38 12.81 -14.02
C MET A 274 -9.27 11.28 -14.17
N ILE A 275 -10.37 10.62 -14.50
CA ILE A 275 -10.41 9.18 -14.73
C ILE A 275 -9.56 8.79 -15.92
N LEU A 276 -9.68 9.51 -17.05
CA LEU A 276 -8.86 9.24 -18.23
C LEU A 276 -7.37 9.32 -17.90
N PHE A 277 -6.97 10.34 -17.13
CA PHE A 277 -5.59 10.44 -16.65
C PHE A 277 -5.17 9.24 -15.79
N MET A 278 -6.00 8.83 -14.82
CA MET A 278 -5.73 7.68 -13.97
C MET A 278 -5.62 6.38 -14.76
N ILE A 279 -6.47 6.16 -15.76
CA ILE A 279 -6.43 4.98 -16.63
C ILE A 279 -5.12 4.96 -17.42
N MET A 280 -4.72 6.08 -18.05
CA MET A 280 -3.45 6.16 -18.78
C MET A 280 -2.26 5.82 -17.89
N MET A 281 -2.22 6.33 -16.65
CA MET A 281 -1.17 6.02 -15.67
C MET A 281 -1.18 4.55 -15.24
N THR A 282 -2.36 3.93 -15.10
CA THR A 282 -2.43 2.50 -14.78
C THR A 282 -1.98 1.60 -15.93
N LEU A 283 -2.14 1.99 -17.18
CA LEU A 283 -1.55 1.27 -18.31
C LEU A 283 -0.02 1.23 -18.24
N ILE A 284 0.61 2.31 -17.78
CA ILE A 284 2.07 2.33 -17.56
C ILE A 284 2.46 1.36 -16.44
N THR A 285 1.70 1.27 -15.35
CA THR A 285 1.98 0.28 -14.30
C THR A 285 1.79 -1.15 -14.79
N LEU A 286 0.80 -1.40 -15.62
CA LEU A 286 0.57 -2.68 -16.25
C LEU A 286 1.75 -3.06 -17.17
N PHE A 287 2.30 -2.10 -17.91
CA PHE A 287 3.45 -2.32 -18.79
C PHE A 287 4.66 -2.83 -18.01
N PHE A 288 5.03 -2.26 -16.88
CA PHE A 288 6.17 -2.77 -16.13
C PHE A 288 5.91 -4.17 -15.52
N TYR A 289 4.68 -4.51 -15.16
CA TYR A 289 4.34 -5.89 -14.75
C TYR A 289 4.47 -6.88 -15.91
N ILE A 290 3.95 -6.53 -17.07
CA ILE A 290 4.07 -7.36 -18.27
C ILE A 290 5.55 -7.59 -18.63
N ARG A 291 6.39 -6.56 -18.56
CA ARG A 291 7.84 -6.68 -18.79
C ARG A 291 8.49 -7.73 -17.88
N ILE A 292 8.11 -7.77 -16.62
CA ILE A 292 8.61 -8.77 -15.67
C ILE A 292 8.12 -10.17 -16.00
N ILE A 293 6.85 -10.29 -16.39
CA ILE A 293 6.24 -11.55 -16.75
C ILE A 293 6.88 -12.12 -18.02
N TYR A 294 7.07 -11.29 -19.03
CA TYR A 294 7.74 -11.71 -20.28
C TYR A 294 9.15 -12.22 -20.00
N SER A 295 9.93 -11.49 -19.24
CA SER A 295 11.28 -11.92 -18.89
C SER A 295 11.28 -13.22 -18.08
N ASN A 296 10.28 -13.40 -17.22
CA ASN A 296 10.07 -14.62 -16.44
C ASN A 296 9.70 -15.84 -17.30
N LEU A 297 8.86 -15.67 -18.31
CA LEU A 297 8.36 -16.75 -19.15
C LEU A 297 9.29 -17.13 -20.32
N LEU A 298 9.97 -16.13 -20.91
CA LEU A 298 10.79 -16.32 -22.12
C LEU A 298 12.24 -16.72 -21.85
N MET A 299 12.82 -16.34 -20.72
CA MET A 299 14.25 -16.63 -20.41
C MET A 299 14.52 -18.11 -20.05
N LYS A 300 13.75 -19.02 -20.62
CA LYS A 300 13.83 -20.47 -20.32
C LYS A 300 15.12 -21.17 -20.79
N ASN A 301 15.93 -20.57 -21.63
CA ASN A 301 16.94 -21.31 -22.41
C ASN A 301 18.39 -21.13 -21.99
N ASN A 302 18.74 -20.21 -21.12
CA ASN A 302 20.12 -20.07 -20.66
C ASN A 302 20.29 -20.63 -19.26
N LYS A 303 20.61 -21.89 -19.17
CA LYS A 303 21.08 -22.57 -17.96
C LYS A 303 22.40 -21.93 -17.51
N MET A 304 22.37 -20.87 -16.79
CA MET A 304 23.48 -20.53 -15.91
C MET A 304 23.46 -21.51 -14.74
N ILE A 305 24.33 -22.51 -14.84
CA ILE A 305 24.43 -23.71 -14.00
C ILE A 305 24.89 -23.41 -12.56
N PHE A 306 25.07 -22.16 -12.17
CA PHE A 306 25.85 -21.81 -10.98
C PHE A 306 25.12 -21.76 -9.63
N PHE A 307 23.82 -21.88 -9.54
CA PHE A 307 23.15 -22.04 -8.22
C PHE A 307 21.90 -22.93 -8.32
N LYS A 308 22.10 -24.23 -8.39
CA LYS A 308 21.05 -25.19 -7.96
C LYS A 308 20.93 -25.14 -6.44
N LEU A 309 20.27 -24.14 -5.91
CA LEU A 309 19.62 -24.29 -4.61
C LEU A 309 18.46 -25.26 -4.81
N ASN A 310 18.69 -26.53 -4.48
CA ASN A 310 17.66 -27.58 -4.38
C ASN A 310 16.70 -27.19 -3.23
N MET A 311 15.90 -26.18 -3.45
CA MET A 311 14.78 -25.89 -2.57
C MET A 311 13.63 -26.77 -3.04
N ASN A 312 13.51 -27.99 -2.48
CA ASN A 312 12.28 -28.76 -2.49
C ASN A 312 11.25 -27.99 -1.64
N MET A 313 10.71 -26.92 -2.21
CA MET A 313 9.69 -26.11 -1.55
C MET A 313 8.38 -26.87 -1.59
N LYS A 314 7.97 -27.43 -0.46
CA LYS A 314 6.58 -27.82 -0.26
C LYS A 314 5.73 -26.56 -0.28
N PHE A 315 4.82 -26.46 -1.24
CA PHE A 315 3.80 -25.43 -1.28
C PHE A 315 3.00 -25.46 0.02
N ASN A 316 3.03 -24.38 0.80
CA ASN A 316 2.16 -24.25 1.96
C ASN A 316 0.72 -24.01 1.50
N ASN A 317 -0.24 -24.78 2.00
CA ASN A 317 -1.66 -24.67 1.67
C ASN A 317 -2.22 -23.24 1.82
N LYS A 318 -1.67 -22.46 2.77
CA LYS A 318 -2.05 -21.04 2.97
C LYS A 318 -1.73 -20.12 1.77
N MET A 319 -0.65 -20.41 1.03
CA MET A 319 -0.29 -19.64 -0.16
C MET A 319 -1.19 -19.96 -1.33
N ASN A 320 -1.54 -21.23 -1.50
CA ASN A 320 -2.44 -21.66 -2.56
C ASN A 320 -3.79 -20.96 -2.41
N LEU A 321 -4.34 -20.92 -1.20
CA LEU A 321 -5.62 -20.23 -0.95
C LEU A 321 -5.58 -18.74 -1.33
N SER A 322 -4.56 -18.00 -0.89
CA SER A 322 -4.48 -16.56 -1.20
C SER A 322 -4.31 -16.28 -2.70
N THR A 323 -3.53 -17.12 -3.40
CA THR A 323 -3.36 -16.99 -4.86
C THR A 323 -4.62 -17.40 -5.64
N TYR A 324 -5.34 -18.42 -5.19
CA TYR A 324 -6.63 -18.79 -5.80
C TYR A 324 -7.65 -17.67 -5.67
N PHE A 325 -7.77 -17.05 -4.49
CA PHE A 325 -8.66 -15.91 -4.30
C PHE A 325 -8.32 -14.72 -5.20
N SER A 326 -7.02 -14.41 -5.38
CA SER A 326 -6.61 -13.30 -6.25
C SER A 326 -6.90 -13.54 -7.73
N ILE A 327 -6.92 -14.80 -8.16
CA ILE A 327 -7.14 -15.18 -9.56
C ILE A 327 -8.63 -15.34 -9.86
N PHE A 328 -9.34 -16.11 -9.05
CA PHE A 328 -10.75 -16.48 -9.33
C PHE A 328 -11.77 -15.57 -8.64
N GLY A 329 -11.34 -14.61 -7.83
CA GLY A 329 -12.24 -13.78 -7.03
C GLY A 329 -13.23 -12.95 -7.85
N LEU A 330 -12.89 -12.54 -9.08
CA LEU A 330 -13.82 -11.81 -9.96
C LEU A 330 -14.97 -12.71 -10.43
N ILE A 331 -14.68 -13.96 -10.79
CA ILE A 331 -15.68 -14.93 -11.19
C ILE A 331 -16.62 -15.23 -10.03
N LEU A 332 -16.08 -15.42 -8.82
CA LEU A 332 -16.90 -15.60 -7.63
C LEU A 332 -17.78 -14.39 -7.33
N TYR A 333 -17.26 -13.16 -7.49
CA TYR A 333 -18.05 -11.96 -7.33
C TYR A 333 -19.19 -11.84 -8.34
N SER A 334 -18.95 -12.12 -9.63
CA SER A 334 -19.99 -12.09 -10.66
C SER A 334 -21.09 -13.12 -10.40
N ILE A 335 -20.73 -14.31 -9.90
CA ILE A 335 -21.68 -15.34 -9.50
C ILE A 335 -22.54 -14.82 -8.32
N ILE A 336 -21.93 -14.27 -7.27
CA ILE A 336 -22.65 -13.76 -6.09
C ILE A 336 -23.62 -12.64 -6.49
N MET A 337 -23.18 -11.71 -7.37
CA MET A 337 -24.05 -10.61 -7.83
C MET A 337 -25.22 -11.07 -8.71
N ASN A 338 -25.11 -12.23 -9.35
CA ASN A 338 -26.23 -12.81 -10.11
C ASN A 338 -27.23 -13.54 -9.21
N PHE A 339 -26.88 -13.86 -7.96
CA PHE A 339 -27.77 -14.49 -6.97
C PHE A 339 -28.44 -13.48 -6.02
N ILE A 340 -27.95 -12.24 -5.99
CA ILE A 340 -28.56 -11.10 -5.25
C ILE A 340 -29.42 -10.29 -6.22
#